data_99edcbc2e20399d6c362a9b2238e937b
#
_entry.id   99edcbc2e20399d6c362a9b2238e937b
#
_cell.length_a   1.000
_cell.length_b   1.000
_cell.length_c   1.000
_cell.angle_alpha   90.00
_cell.angle_beta   90.00
_cell.angle_gamma   90.00
#
_symmetry.space_group_name_H-M   'P 1'
#
loop_
_entity.id
_entity.type
_entity.pdbx_description
1 polymer ?
#
loop_
_entity_poly.entity_id
_entity_poly.type
_entity_poly.pdbx_seq_one_letter_code
_entity_poly.pdbx_strand_id
1 'polypeptide(L)'
;MYSIQLLYHFGDARLLYCQVGAASLLKFASGRLFSSKQKCGDAGKPPKKLSLKNVDVAGKRVFMRVDFNVPMKDGKITNNQRIVAALPSIKYALDNKCKCLVLASHLGRPDGKKNKKFTLEPVAKELQKVLGRPVCFLDDCVGENTLDAVKNPPEGSVLLLENLRFYAEETGSSKDKNKKKIKTDPEKVRQFRTKLAKLGEIYVNDAFGTAHRAHSSMMGEGYKVRAAGFLMDKELEYFAKALQEPVKPFLAILGGAKIADKIPLITNLLNNVSVMIVAGGMSFTFLKVLNSMEIGKSLFDEKGAAMVPEIMAKAQEKKVNIILPVDFVCANKIDKNPERVESVDAKQGIPKEMMGLDVGKISIEIFAGAICASKTIVWNGPPGLFENERFANGTRAMLEAVIGATTRGATTIVGGGDTATACKQFGGADKVSHVSTGGGASLELLEGKVLPGVAALSDA
;
A
#
# COMPACT_ATOMS: atom_id res chain seq x y z
N MET A 1 -21.03 28.17 21.27
CA MET A 1 -19.90 28.82 21.97
C MET A 1 -19.45 27.92 23.11
N TYR A 2 -18.45 27.09 22.85
CA TYR A 2 -17.77 26.37 23.91
C TYR A 2 -16.28 26.66 23.79
N SER A 3 -15.81 27.54 24.73
CA SER A 3 -14.41 27.86 24.85
C SER A 3 -13.69 26.71 25.54
N ILE A 4 -12.76 26.06 24.85
CA ILE A 4 -11.79 25.18 25.47
C ILE A 4 -10.60 26.06 25.89
N GLN A 5 -10.53 26.42 27.19
CA GLN A 5 -9.34 27.01 27.77
C GLN A 5 -8.28 25.92 27.96
N LEU A 6 -7.23 25.97 27.15
CA LEU A 6 -6.00 25.23 27.39
C LEU A 6 -5.05 26.12 28.19
N LEU A 7 -4.89 25.81 29.48
CA LEU A 7 -3.86 26.38 30.34
C LEU A 7 -2.53 25.67 30.07
N TYR A 8 -1.58 26.37 29.46
CA TYR A 8 -0.19 25.94 29.38
C TYR A 8 0.61 26.54 30.51
N HIS A 9 1.14 25.65 31.39
CA HIS A 9 2.31 26.00 32.24
C HIS A 9 3.50 25.20 31.66
N PHE A 10 4.55 25.92 31.28
CA PHE A 10 5.82 25.37 30.86
C PHE A 10 6.58 24.78 32.05
N GLY A 11 6.84 23.50 32.01
CA GLY A 11 7.65 22.75 32.97
C GLY A 11 7.23 21.28 32.99
N ASP A 12 8.04 20.38 32.45
CA ASP A 12 7.85 18.92 32.45
C ASP A 12 6.70 18.33 31.61
N ALA A 13 6.72 18.56 30.32
CA ALA A 13 5.82 17.91 29.36
C ALA A 13 5.90 16.36 29.36
N ARG A 14 6.98 15.76 29.85
CA ARG A 14 7.15 14.29 29.93
C ARG A 14 6.30 13.62 31.00
N LEU A 15 6.02 14.30 32.10
CA LEU A 15 5.24 13.76 33.24
C LEU A 15 3.73 13.95 33.06
N LEU A 16 3.29 15.03 32.40
CA LEU A 16 1.84 15.29 32.22
C LEU A 16 1.17 14.33 31.21
N TYR A 17 1.89 13.87 30.21
CA TYR A 17 1.32 12.93 29.21
C TYR A 17 1.13 11.51 29.77
N CYS A 18 1.99 11.06 30.69
CA CYS A 18 1.78 9.82 31.46
C CYS A 18 0.63 9.90 32.45
N GLN A 19 0.37 11.06 33.06
CA GLN A 19 -0.69 11.22 34.06
C GLN A 19 -2.09 11.37 33.46
N VAL A 20 -2.24 12.04 32.29
CA VAL A 20 -3.53 12.14 31.60
C VAL A 20 -3.97 10.81 31.01
N GLY A 21 -3.04 10.00 30.51
CA GLY A 21 -3.32 8.64 30.05
C GLY A 21 -3.72 7.69 31.19
N ALA A 22 -3.09 7.79 32.34
CA ALA A 22 -3.37 6.94 33.49
C ALA A 22 -4.69 7.34 34.22
N ALA A 23 -5.01 8.63 34.33
CA ALA A 23 -6.23 9.09 34.98
C ALA A 23 -7.50 8.78 34.18
N SER A 24 -7.42 8.75 32.84
CA SER A 24 -8.54 8.35 31.98
C SER A 24 -8.80 6.85 32.02
N LEU A 25 -7.76 6.02 32.20
CA LEU A 25 -7.87 4.56 32.32
C LEU A 25 -8.41 4.09 33.67
N LEU A 26 -8.18 4.84 34.78
CA LEU A 26 -8.64 4.46 36.11
C LEU A 26 -10.12 4.79 36.39
N LYS A 27 -10.77 5.65 35.65
CA LYS A 27 -12.21 5.92 35.75
C LYS A 27 -13.11 4.91 35.01
N PHE A 28 -12.57 4.01 34.24
CA PHE A 28 -13.34 2.96 33.52
C PHE A 28 -13.44 1.63 34.30
N ALA A 29 -12.81 1.48 35.47
CA ALA A 29 -12.75 0.22 36.19
C ALA A 29 -13.85 0.03 37.24
N SER A 30 -14.81 0.95 37.40
CA SER A 30 -15.86 0.84 38.43
C SER A 30 -17.28 1.13 37.94
N GLY A 31 -17.65 0.62 36.78
CA GLY A 31 -19.00 0.74 36.22
C GLY A 31 -19.58 -0.62 35.83
N ARG A 32 -20.50 -1.09 36.62
CA ARG A 32 -21.32 -2.32 36.57
C ARG A 32 -21.52 -2.94 35.17
N LEU A 33 -21.31 -4.26 35.13
CA LEU A 33 -21.82 -5.16 34.09
C LEU A 33 -23.32 -4.90 33.80
N PHE A 34 -23.61 -4.46 32.60
CA PHE A 34 -24.90 -4.71 31.97
C PHE A 34 -24.66 -5.54 30.71
N SER A 35 -24.97 -6.82 30.83
CA SER A 35 -25.04 -7.75 29.73
C SER A 35 -26.24 -7.39 28.86
N SER A 36 -26.00 -6.87 27.68
CA SER A 36 -26.91 -7.04 26.56
C SER A 36 -26.08 -7.54 25.38
N LYS A 37 -26.09 -8.85 25.19
CA LYS A 37 -25.63 -9.52 23.96
C LYS A 37 -26.53 -9.08 22.82
N GLN A 38 -26.20 -7.99 22.16
CA GLN A 38 -26.65 -7.76 20.80
C GLN A 38 -25.70 -8.55 19.89
N LYS A 39 -26.17 -9.67 19.38
CA LYS A 39 -25.53 -10.42 18.29
C LYS A 39 -25.45 -9.49 17.08
N CYS A 40 -24.32 -8.83 16.86
CA CYS A 40 -23.93 -8.45 15.52
C CYS A 40 -23.81 -9.74 14.72
N GLY A 41 -24.54 -9.83 13.62
CA GLY A 41 -24.51 -11.00 12.76
C GLY A 41 -23.07 -11.31 12.36
N ASP A 42 -22.73 -12.58 12.47
CA ASP A 42 -21.49 -13.19 12.01
C ASP A 42 -21.38 -13.01 10.49
N ALA A 43 -20.90 -11.86 10.04
CA ALA A 43 -20.30 -11.74 8.71
C ALA A 43 -19.01 -12.54 8.80
N GLY A 44 -19.07 -13.81 8.41
CA GLY A 44 -17.99 -14.77 8.52
C GLY A 44 -16.68 -14.17 8.01
N LYS A 45 -15.60 -14.39 8.77
CA LYS A 45 -14.24 -14.00 8.33
C LYS A 45 -14.06 -14.49 6.89
N PRO A 46 -13.54 -13.64 5.99
CA PRO A 46 -13.28 -14.11 4.64
C PRO A 46 -12.39 -15.35 4.70
N PRO A 47 -12.69 -16.42 3.95
CA PRO A 47 -11.96 -17.67 4.03
C PRO A 47 -10.48 -17.42 3.73
N LYS A 48 -9.61 -18.12 4.48
CA LYS A 48 -8.17 -18.09 4.23
C LYS A 48 -7.91 -18.64 2.85
N LYS A 49 -7.05 -17.98 2.07
CA LYS A 49 -6.73 -18.39 0.71
C LYS A 49 -5.68 -19.49 0.69
N LEU A 50 -5.79 -20.39 -0.30
CA LEU A 50 -4.84 -21.49 -0.49
C LEU A 50 -3.44 -20.92 -0.76
N SER A 51 -2.49 -21.25 0.09
CA SER A 51 -1.08 -20.88 -0.06
C SER A 51 -0.35 -21.85 -0.98
N LEU A 52 0.61 -21.36 -1.76
CA LEU A 52 1.56 -22.18 -2.53
C LEU A 52 2.25 -23.24 -1.64
N LYS A 53 2.47 -22.92 -0.36
CA LYS A 53 3.05 -23.85 0.62
C LYS A 53 2.26 -25.15 0.77
N ASN A 54 0.96 -25.12 0.53
CA ASN A 54 0.05 -26.23 0.71
C ASN A 54 -0.34 -26.92 -0.61
N VAL A 55 0.37 -26.61 -1.69
CA VAL A 55 0.11 -27.15 -3.04
C VAL A 55 1.25 -28.07 -3.45
N ASP A 56 0.92 -29.30 -3.86
CA ASP A 56 1.89 -30.21 -4.49
C ASP A 56 2.16 -29.75 -5.92
N VAL A 57 3.35 -29.23 -6.14
CA VAL A 57 3.82 -28.73 -7.45
C VAL A 57 4.75 -29.74 -8.18
N ALA A 58 5.10 -30.87 -7.53
CA ALA A 58 6.06 -31.82 -8.07
C ALA A 58 5.58 -32.39 -9.42
N GLY A 59 6.44 -32.34 -10.44
CA GLY A 59 6.16 -32.79 -11.78
C GLY A 59 5.07 -31.97 -12.52
N LYS A 60 4.57 -30.88 -11.94
CA LYS A 60 3.50 -30.05 -12.54
C LYS A 60 4.09 -28.82 -13.24
N ARG A 61 3.42 -28.37 -14.28
CA ARG A 61 3.67 -27.05 -14.89
C ARG A 61 2.97 -25.99 -14.05
N VAL A 62 3.75 -25.06 -13.50
CA VAL A 62 3.23 -23.98 -12.66
C VAL A 62 3.19 -22.68 -13.45
N PHE A 63 2.01 -22.10 -13.64
CA PHE A 63 1.86 -20.74 -14.14
C PHE A 63 1.82 -19.78 -12.96
N MET A 64 2.80 -18.87 -12.89
CA MET A 64 2.91 -17.92 -11.78
C MET A 64 2.81 -16.49 -12.30
N ARG A 65 1.78 -15.77 -11.83
CA ARG A 65 1.61 -14.33 -12.08
C ARG A 65 2.42 -13.52 -11.06
N VAL A 66 3.48 -12.88 -11.52
CA VAL A 66 4.38 -12.03 -10.71
C VAL A 66 4.24 -10.55 -11.08
N ASP A 67 4.68 -9.64 -10.22
CA ASP A 67 4.70 -8.21 -10.49
C ASP A 67 6.13 -7.72 -10.78
N PHE A 68 6.55 -7.84 -12.04
CA PHE A 68 7.83 -7.35 -12.54
C PHE A 68 7.71 -5.97 -13.21
N ASN A 69 6.73 -5.17 -12.81
CA ASN A 69 6.59 -3.79 -13.26
C ASN A 69 7.65 -2.89 -12.61
N VAL A 70 8.91 -3.12 -12.95
CA VAL A 70 10.08 -2.42 -12.43
C VAL A 70 10.27 -1.05 -13.10
N PRO A 71 10.85 -0.05 -12.40
CA PRO A 71 11.22 1.22 -13.01
C PRO A 71 12.38 1.02 -14.00
N MET A 72 12.21 1.62 -15.18
CA MET A 72 13.17 1.55 -16.29
C MET A 72 13.65 2.95 -16.68
N LYS A 73 14.95 3.10 -16.92
CA LYS A 73 15.54 4.29 -17.53
C LYS A 73 16.50 3.84 -18.65
N ASP A 74 16.32 4.36 -19.85
CA ASP A 74 17.15 4.07 -21.01
C ASP A 74 17.35 2.56 -21.26
N GLY A 75 16.26 1.78 -21.14
CA GLY A 75 16.26 0.32 -21.31
C GLY A 75 16.90 -0.47 -20.17
N LYS A 76 17.37 0.19 -19.11
CA LYS A 76 17.98 -0.45 -17.93
C LYS A 76 17.07 -0.38 -16.71
N ILE A 77 17.05 -1.46 -15.94
CA ILE A 77 16.32 -1.53 -14.67
C ILE A 77 17.06 -0.67 -13.64
N THR A 78 16.37 0.30 -13.06
CA THR A 78 16.92 1.16 -12.00
C THR A 78 16.67 0.63 -10.59
N ASN A 79 15.69 -0.26 -10.43
CA ASN A 79 15.39 -0.94 -9.17
C ASN A 79 14.78 -2.31 -9.45
N ASN A 80 15.42 -3.38 -8.98
CA ASN A 80 14.99 -4.77 -9.19
C ASN A 80 14.22 -5.37 -8.02
N GLN A 81 13.85 -4.57 -7.03
CA GLN A 81 13.23 -5.06 -5.78
C GLN A 81 11.98 -5.93 -5.99
N ARG A 82 11.16 -5.64 -7.02
CA ARG A 82 9.97 -6.45 -7.35
C ARG A 82 10.35 -7.85 -7.87
N ILE A 83 11.47 -7.95 -8.57
CA ILE A 83 12.00 -9.24 -9.02
C ILE A 83 12.50 -10.03 -7.81
N VAL A 84 13.27 -9.39 -6.95
CA VAL A 84 13.80 -10.01 -5.72
C VAL A 84 12.67 -10.47 -4.79
N ALA A 85 11.60 -9.67 -4.66
CA ALA A 85 10.45 -10.00 -3.82
C ALA A 85 9.68 -11.27 -4.26
N ALA A 86 9.72 -11.63 -5.55
CA ALA A 86 9.09 -12.84 -6.07
C ALA A 86 9.98 -14.10 -5.94
N LEU A 87 11.29 -13.94 -5.66
CA LEU A 87 12.22 -15.06 -5.60
C LEU A 87 11.81 -16.16 -4.61
N PRO A 88 11.27 -15.89 -3.41
CA PRO A 88 10.85 -16.94 -2.50
C PRO A 88 9.84 -17.91 -3.14
N SER A 89 8.81 -17.40 -3.82
CA SER A 89 7.81 -18.22 -4.49
C SER A 89 8.38 -18.98 -5.69
N ILE A 90 9.25 -18.33 -6.46
CA ILE A 90 9.94 -18.92 -7.61
C ILE A 90 10.84 -20.08 -7.14
N LYS A 91 11.70 -19.84 -6.17
CA LYS A 91 12.62 -20.86 -5.62
C LYS A 91 11.85 -22.02 -5.02
N TYR A 92 10.81 -21.75 -4.23
CA TYR A 92 9.98 -22.79 -3.65
C TYR A 92 9.40 -23.74 -4.70
N ALA A 93 8.84 -23.22 -5.78
CA ALA A 93 8.30 -24.05 -6.86
C ALA A 93 9.39 -24.94 -7.52
N LEU A 94 10.58 -24.37 -7.73
CA LEU A 94 11.72 -25.09 -8.33
C LEU A 94 12.31 -26.12 -7.39
N ASP A 95 12.49 -25.79 -6.11
CA ASP A 95 13.06 -26.67 -5.07
C ASP A 95 12.12 -27.85 -4.79
N ASN A 96 10.81 -27.66 -4.93
CA ASN A 96 9.78 -28.69 -4.89
C ASN A 96 9.55 -29.38 -6.26
N LYS A 97 10.54 -29.31 -7.16
CA LYS A 97 10.62 -30.10 -8.39
C LYS A 97 9.41 -29.93 -9.31
N CYS A 98 8.89 -28.69 -9.47
CA CYS A 98 7.92 -28.44 -10.54
C CYS A 98 8.53 -28.81 -11.90
N LYS A 99 7.73 -29.33 -12.83
CA LYS A 99 8.18 -29.70 -14.17
C LYS A 99 8.75 -28.48 -14.90
N CYS A 100 8.03 -27.37 -14.87
CA CYS A 100 8.51 -26.06 -15.30
C CYS A 100 7.74 -24.95 -14.62
N LEU A 101 8.34 -23.76 -14.58
CA LEU A 101 7.76 -22.54 -14.05
C LEU A 101 7.57 -21.52 -15.16
N VAL A 102 6.31 -21.21 -15.48
CA VAL A 102 5.93 -20.19 -16.47
C VAL A 102 5.58 -18.90 -15.74
N LEU A 103 6.46 -17.92 -15.84
CA LEU A 103 6.28 -16.59 -15.23
C LEU A 103 5.59 -15.66 -16.18
N ALA A 104 4.59 -14.93 -15.69
CA ALA A 104 3.85 -13.94 -16.46
C ALA A 104 3.76 -12.63 -15.70
N SER A 105 4.02 -11.52 -16.36
CA SER A 105 3.97 -10.19 -15.77
C SER A 105 3.55 -9.11 -16.74
N HIS A 106 3.38 -7.91 -16.24
CA HIS A 106 3.22 -6.71 -17.04
C HIS A 106 4.38 -5.73 -16.79
N LEU A 107 4.63 -4.84 -17.73
CA LEU A 107 5.54 -3.71 -17.61
C LEU A 107 4.89 -2.47 -18.24
N GLY A 108 4.76 -1.40 -17.46
CA GLY A 108 4.22 -0.12 -17.92
C GLY A 108 2.77 -0.19 -18.44
N ARG A 109 2.46 0.69 -19.38
CA ARG A 109 1.12 0.84 -19.96
C ARG A 109 1.20 0.94 -21.49
N PRO A 110 1.44 -0.18 -22.21
CA PRO A 110 1.53 -0.19 -23.68
C PRO A 110 0.17 -0.10 -24.39
N ASP A 111 -0.94 -0.07 -23.63
CA ASP A 111 -2.31 0.09 -24.13
C ASP A 111 -2.73 -0.96 -25.21
N GLY A 112 -2.33 -2.22 -25.03
CA GLY A 112 -2.68 -3.33 -25.92
C GLY A 112 -1.86 -3.37 -27.22
N LYS A 113 -0.66 -2.79 -27.24
CA LYS A 113 0.21 -2.74 -28.42
C LYS A 113 1.62 -3.20 -28.09
N LYS A 114 2.21 -4.05 -28.93
CA LYS A 114 3.62 -4.46 -28.81
C LYS A 114 4.52 -3.23 -28.97
N ASN A 115 5.37 -2.97 -27.97
CA ASN A 115 6.27 -1.83 -27.93
C ASN A 115 7.57 -2.20 -27.22
N LYS A 116 8.70 -2.10 -27.92
CA LYS A 116 10.03 -2.45 -27.42
C LYS A 116 10.40 -1.77 -26.09
N LYS A 117 9.87 -0.56 -25.82
CA LYS A 117 10.10 0.15 -24.54
C LYS A 117 9.56 -0.63 -23.34
N PHE A 118 8.57 -1.48 -23.53
CA PHE A 118 7.88 -2.22 -22.49
C PHE A 118 8.09 -3.74 -22.58
N THR A 119 9.11 -4.20 -23.33
CA THR A 119 9.45 -5.63 -23.38
C THR A 119 9.99 -6.11 -22.03
N LEU A 120 9.67 -7.34 -21.64
CA LEU A 120 10.19 -8.00 -20.46
C LEU A 120 11.56 -8.67 -20.68
N GLU A 121 12.15 -8.60 -21.87
CA GLU A 121 13.47 -9.18 -22.14
C GLU A 121 14.57 -8.70 -21.16
N PRO A 122 14.71 -7.39 -20.85
CA PRO A 122 15.66 -6.95 -19.82
C PRO A 122 15.37 -7.54 -18.44
N VAL A 123 14.09 -7.76 -18.13
CA VAL A 123 13.66 -8.39 -16.85
C VAL A 123 14.07 -9.85 -16.80
N ALA A 124 13.98 -10.59 -17.92
CA ALA A 124 14.45 -11.97 -17.99
C ALA A 124 15.95 -12.08 -17.69
N LYS A 125 16.76 -11.17 -18.25
CA LYS A 125 18.21 -11.09 -17.99
C LYS A 125 18.52 -10.80 -16.53
N GLU A 126 17.81 -9.85 -15.92
CA GLU A 126 17.99 -9.52 -14.50
C GLU A 126 17.51 -10.66 -13.59
N LEU A 127 16.36 -11.28 -13.92
CA LEU A 127 15.88 -12.46 -13.18
C LEU A 127 16.88 -13.60 -13.22
N GLN A 128 17.44 -13.92 -14.40
CA GLN A 128 18.48 -14.94 -14.55
C GLN A 128 19.68 -14.68 -13.62
N LYS A 129 20.12 -13.42 -13.56
CA LYS A 129 21.24 -12.99 -12.71
C LYS A 129 20.95 -13.20 -11.22
N VAL A 130 19.77 -12.74 -10.73
CA VAL A 130 19.44 -12.83 -9.29
C VAL A 130 18.97 -14.21 -8.86
N LEU A 131 18.42 -15.00 -9.80
CA LEU A 131 18.02 -16.39 -9.55
C LEU A 131 19.20 -17.37 -9.59
N GLY A 132 20.26 -17.02 -10.33
CA GLY A 132 21.44 -17.87 -10.54
C GLY A 132 21.16 -19.09 -11.44
N ARG A 133 20.10 -19.06 -12.27
CA ARG A 133 19.68 -20.14 -13.18
C ARG A 133 19.23 -19.56 -14.52
N PRO A 134 19.33 -20.33 -15.62
CA PRO A 134 18.85 -19.89 -16.93
C PRO A 134 17.36 -19.54 -16.89
N VAL A 135 16.99 -18.46 -17.55
CA VAL A 135 15.61 -18.00 -17.77
C VAL A 135 15.38 -17.88 -19.27
N CYS A 136 14.50 -18.69 -19.80
CA CYS A 136 14.11 -18.63 -21.20
C CYS A 136 13.06 -17.54 -21.38
N PHE A 137 13.37 -16.52 -22.15
CA PHE A 137 12.42 -15.47 -22.51
C PHE A 137 11.62 -15.90 -23.76
N LEU A 138 10.28 -15.82 -23.66
CA LEU A 138 9.37 -16.08 -24.77
C LEU A 138 8.80 -14.74 -25.26
N ASP A 139 8.95 -14.43 -26.51
CA ASP A 139 8.61 -13.13 -27.12
C ASP A 139 7.10 -12.90 -27.34
N ASP A 140 6.28 -13.82 -26.81
CA ASP A 140 4.83 -13.75 -26.82
C ASP A 140 4.23 -14.35 -25.53
N CYS A 141 2.91 -14.14 -25.34
CA CYS A 141 2.17 -14.64 -24.16
C CYS A 141 1.36 -15.91 -24.45
N VAL A 142 0.71 -15.99 -25.61
CA VAL A 142 -0.32 -17.00 -25.93
C VAL A 142 -0.30 -17.45 -27.40
N GLY A 143 0.74 -17.13 -28.16
CA GLY A 143 0.95 -17.61 -29.51
C GLY A 143 1.29 -19.10 -29.57
N GLU A 144 1.21 -19.70 -30.74
CA GLU A 144 1.48 -21.13 -30.93
C GLU A 144 2.87 -21.54 -30.43
N ASN A 145 3.91 -20.79 -30.82
CA ASN A 145 5.28 -21.05 -30.34
C ASN A 145 5.39 -21.04 -28.80
N THR A 146 4.68 -20.13 -28.12
CA THR A 146 4.64 -20.09 -26.66
C THR A 146 3.97 -21.31 -26.07
N LEU A 147 2.82 -21.73 -26.63
CA LEU A 147 2.09 -22.90 -26.19
C LEU A 147 2.91 -24.17 -26.40
N ASP A 148 3.61 -24.30 -27.52
CA ASP A 148 4.47 -25.44 -27.82
C ASP A 148 5.70 -25.51 -26.92
N ALA A 149 6.34 -24.37 -26.65
CA ALA A 149 7.47 -24.27 -25.71
C ALA A 149 7.10 -24.73 -24.29
N VAL A 150 5.85 -24.48 -23.87
CA VAL A 150 5.35 -24.83 -22.53
C VAL A 150 4.82 -26.28 -22.48
N LYS A 151 4.50 -26.89 -23.60
CA LYS A 151 3.93 -28.24 -23.65
C LYS A 151 4.89 -29.33 -23.15
N ASN A 152 6.13 -29.29 -23.61
CA ASN A 152 7.18 -30.25 -23.24
C ASN A 152 8.50 -29.54 -22.90
N PRO A 153 8.55 -28.71 -21.87
CA PRO A 153 9.78 -28.02 -21.51
C PRO A 153 10.75 -28.95 -20.80
N PRO A 154 12.06 -28.68 -20.79
CA PRO A 154 13.00 -29.37 -19.92
C PRO A 154 12.59 -29.27 -18.46
N GLU A 155 12.84 -30.31 -17.65
CA GLU A 155 12.51 -30.31 -16.23
C GLU A 155 13.23 -29.17 -15.49
N GLY A 156 12.49 -28.52 -14.60
CA GLY A 156 12.99 -27.38 -13.79
C GLY A 156 13.29 -26.11 -14.60
N SER A 157 12.83 -26.04 -15.88
CA SER A 157 13.00 -24.83 -16.68
C SER A 157 12.16 -23.65 -16.17
N VAL A 158 12.72 -22.46 -16.31
CA VAL A 158 12.04 -21.19 -16.01
C VAL A 158 11.80 -20.45 -17.29
N LEU A 159 10.54 -20.18 -17.60
CA LEU A 159 10.08 -19.49 -18.79
C LEU A 159 9.48 -18.15 -18.38
N LEU A 160 9.91 -17.04 -18.95
CA LEU A 160 9.28 -15.72 -18.75
C LEU A 160 8.59 -15.31 -20.06
N LEU A 161 7.28 -15.10 -19.99
CA LEU A 161 6.49 -14.60 -21.10
C LEU A 161 6.78 -13.12 -21.38
N GLU A 162 6.48 -12.67 -22.59
CA GLU A 162 6.45 -11.26 -22.94
C GLU A 162 5.33 -10.53 -22.15
N ASN A 163 5.36 -9.21 -22.20
CA ASN A 163 4.46 -8.33 -21.47
C ASN A 163 2.98 -8.62 -21.78
N LEU A 164 2.25 -9.11 -20.80
CA LEU A 164 0.82 -9.42 -20.91
C LEU A 164 -0.01 -8.24 -21.44
N ARG A 165 0.37 -7.00 -21.14
CA ARG A 165 -0.33 -5.78 -21.57
C ARG A 165 -0.09 -5.42 -23.04
N PHE A 166 0.68 -6.19 -23.77
CA PHE A 166 0.71 -6.10 -25.24
C PHE A 166 -0.60 -6.61 -25.84
N TYR A 167 -1.37 -7.38 -25.08
CA TYR A 167 -2.71 -7.81 -25.41
C TYR A 167 -3.75 -6.92 -24.74
N ALA A 168 -4.66 -6.35 -25.54
CA ALA A 168 -5.79 -5.57 -25.03
C ALA A 168 -6.72 -6.42 -24.15
N GLU A 169 -6.75 -7.71 -24.40
CA GLU A 169 -7.50 -8.74 -23.68
C GLU A 169 -7.04 -8.89 -22.23
N GLU A 170 -5.80 -8.56 -21.91
CA GLU A 170 -5.30 -8.58 -20.53
C GLU A 170 -6.05 -7.59 -19.67
N THR A 171 -6.22 -6.35 -20.13
CA THR A 171 -6.88 -5.27 -19.38
C THR A 171 -8.36 -5.09 -19.74
N GLY A 172 -8.86 -5.82 -20.73
CA GLY A 172 -10.21 -5.70 -21.28
C GLY A 172 -10.45 -4.39 -22.04
N SER A 173 -9.40 -3.65 -22.37
CA SER A 173 -9.49 -2.40 -23.11
C SER A 173 -8.16 -1.96 -23.72
N SER A 174 -8.23 -1.17 -24.78
CA SER A 174 -7.11 -0.47 -25.40
C SER A 174 -7.42 1.02 -25.56
N LYS A 175 -6.48 1.79 -26.12
CA LYS A 175 -6.72 3.18 -26.52
C LYS A 175 -6.56 3.35 -28.02
N ASP A 176 -7.45 4.13 -28.64
CA ASP A 176 -7.34 4.55 -30.04
C ASP A 176 -6.25 5.63 -30.23
N LYS A 177 -6.12 6.11 -31.47
CA LYS A 177 -5.17 7.17 -31.83
C LYS A 177 -5.44 8.48 -31.08
N ASN A 178 -6.70 8.72 -30.66
CA ASN A 178 -7.15 9.90 -29.92
C ASN A 178 -7.11 9.68 -28.39
N LYS A 179 -6.44 8.62 -27.91
CA LYS A 179 -6.37 8.21 -26.49
C LYS A 179 -7.74 7.87 -25.86
N LYS A 180 -8.78 7.70 -26.64
CA LYS A 180 -10.10 7.28 -26.18
C LYS A 180 -10.08 5.79 -25.86
N LYS A 181 -10.65 5.40 -24.71
CA LYS A 181 -10.72 4.02 -24.27
C LYS A 181 -11.71 3.23 -25.12
N ILE A 182 -11.25 2.12 -25.70
CA ILE A 182 -12.05 1.14 -26.45
C ILE A 182 -12.11 -0.14 -25.62
N LYS A 183 -13.31 -0.64 -25.35
CA LYS A 183 -13.48 -1.95 -24.70
C LYS A 183 -13.11 -3.06 -25.68
N THR A 184 -12.39 -4.06 -25.18
CA THR A 184 -12.10 -5.28 -25.93
C THR A 184 -13.35 -6.18 -25.98
N ASP A 185 -13.53 -6.87 -27.08
CA ASP A 185 -14.59 -7.86 -27.24
C ASP A 185 -14.50 -8.91 -26.11
N PRO A 186 -15.59 -9.15 -25.34
CA PRO A 186 -15.61 -10.14 -24.27
C PRO A 186 -15.21 -11.55 -24.73
N GLU A 187 -15.55 -11.93 -25.96
CA GLU A 187 -15.18 -13.24 -26.52
C GLU A 187 -13.67 -13.36 -26.69
N LYS A 188 -13.00 -12.32 -27.20
CA LYS A 188 -11.52 -12.29 -27.31
C LYS A 188 -10.87 -12.37 -25.93
N VAL A 189 -11.44 -11.67 -24.92
CA VAL A 189 -10.96 -11.77 -23.53
C VAL A 189 -11.08 -13.20 -23.02
N ARG A 190 -12.20 -13.87 -23.24
CA ARG A 190 -12.42 -15.27 -22.87
C ARG A 190 -11.42 -16.20 -23.53
N GLN A 191 -11.21 -16.05 -24.86
CA GLN A 191 -10.24 -16.83 -25.61
C GLN A 191 -8.80 -16.63 -25.10
N PHE A 192 -8.42 -15.41 -24.75
CA PHE A 192 -7.12 -15.11 -24.17
C PHE A 192 -6.94 -15.81 -22.83
N ARG A 193 -7.93 -15.76 -21.93
CA ARG A 193 -7.93 -16.48 -20.63
C ARG A 193 -7.82 -17.98 -20.83
N THR A 194 -8.57 -18.54 -21.80
CA THR A 194 -8.50 -19.98 -22.14
C THR A 194 -7.10 -20.39 -22.62
N LYS A 195 -6.42 -19.52 -23.39
CA LYS A 195 -5.05 -19.77 -23.82
C LYS A 195 -4.06 -19.69 -22.65
N LEU A 196 -4.20 -18.69 -21.76
CA LEU A 196 -3.40 -18.59 -20.54
C LEU A 196 -3.55 -19.84 -19.66
N ALA A 197 -4.76 -20.40 -19.55
CA ALA A 197 -5.02 -21.62 -18.79
C ALA A 197 -4.30 -22.89 -19.32
N LYS A 198 -3.87 -22.89 -20.57
CA LYS A 198 -3.08 -24.00 -21.17
C LYS A 198 -1.60 -23.97 -20.77
N LEU A 199 -1.11 -22.86 -20.22
CA LEU A 199 0.29 -22.66 -19.88
C LEU A 199 0.73 -23.35 -18.59
N GLY A 200 -0.20 -23.91 -17.81
CA GLY A 200 0.12 -24.63 -16.59
C GLY A 200 -1.00 -25.55 -16.12
N GLU A 201 -0.74 -26.28 -15.07
CA GLU A 201 -1.72 -27.15 -14.37
C GLU A 201 -2.12 -26.51 -13.03
N ILE A 202 -1.22 -25.71 -12.47
CA ILE A 202 -1.39 -24.97 -11.21
C ILE A 202 -1.22 -23.48 -11.52
N TYR A 203 -2.13 -22.67 -11.00
CA TYR A 203 -2.02 -21.22 -11.03
C TYR A 203 -1.54 -20.69 -9.68
N VAL A 204 -0.55 -19.80 -9.71
CA VAL A 204 -0.07 -19.07 -8.54
C VAL A 204 -0.16 -17.58 -8.81
N ASN A 205 -0.77 -16.83 -7.90
CA ASN A 205 -0.78 -15.38 -7.94
C ASN A 205 0.17 -14.82 -6.88
N ASP A 206 1.25 -14.21 -7.32
CA ASP A 206 2.25 -13.54 -6.46
C ASP A 206 2.41 -12.06 -6.81
N ALA A 207 1.34 -11.46 -7.35
CA ALA A 207 1.31 -10.10 -7.84
C ALA A 207 0.32 -9.22 -7.07
N PHE A 208 0.52 -9.07 -5.75
CA PHE A 208 -0.37 -8.31 -4.88
C PHE A 208 -0.59 -6.88 -5.39
N GLY A 209 0.45 -6.19 -5.89
CA GLY A 209 0.33 -4.83 -6.42
C GLY A 209 -0.68 -4.66 -7.57
N THR A 210 -1.07 -5.77 -8.22
CA THR A 210 -2.07 -5.76 -9.29
C THR A 210 -3.39 -6.42 -8.86
N ALA A 211 -3.49 -6.95 -7.64
CA ALA A 211 -4.64 -7.74 -7.17
C ALA A 211 -5.98 -6.98 -7.16
N HIS A 212 -5.93 -5.64 -7.13
CA HIS A 212 -7.09 -4.75 -7.22
C HIS A 212 -7.66 -4.64 -8.65
N ARG A 213 -7.07 -5.31 -9.64
CA ARG A 213 -7.51 -5.30 -11.04
C ARG A 213 -7.97 -6.68 -11.47
N ALA A 214 -9.17 -6.78 -12.05
CA ALA A 214 -9.69 -8.00 -12.65
C ALA A 214 -9.09 -8.26 -14.05
N HIS A 215 -7.77 -8.08 -14.20
CA HIS A 215 -7.07 -8.38 -15.44
C HIS A 215 -7.09 -9.88 -15.71
N SER A 216 -7.05 -10.29 -16.98
CA SER A 216 -7.22 -11.68 -17.39
C SER A 216 -6.25 -12.63 -16.67
N SER A 217 -4.97 -12.25 -16.57
CA SER A 217 -3.94 -13.06 -15.91
C SER A 217 -4.08 -13.10 -14.37
N MET A 218 -4.85 -12.18 -13.78
CA MET A 218 -5.04 -12.10 -12.33
C MET A 218 -6.14 -13.02 -11.81
N MET A 219 -7.03 -13.50 -12.69
CA MET A 219 -8.21 -14.26 -12.30
C MET A 219 -7.97 -15.77 -12.19
N GLY A 220 -6.89 -16.29 -12.79
CA GLY A 220 -6.62 -17.72 -12.81
C GLY A 220 -7.76 -18.56 -13.40
N GLU A 221 -8.52 -17.98 -14.31
CA GLU A 221 -9.69 -18.63 -14.91
C GLU A 221 -9.25 -19.85 -15.72
N GLY A 222 -9.98 -20.99 -15.58
CA GLY A 222 -9.64 -22.25 -16.21
C GLY A 222 -8.69 -23.15 -15.39
N TYR A 223 -8.08 -22.66 -14.31
CA TYR A 223 -7.29 -23.47 -13.41
C TYR A 223 -8.14 -24.02 -12.25
N LYS A 224 -7.96 -25.31 -11.94
CA LYS A 224 -8.63 -25.95 -10.77
C LYS A 224 -8.00 -25.54 -9.45
N VAL A 225 -6.68 -25.40 -9.42
CA VAL A 225 -5.89 -24.99 -8.25
C VAL A 225 -5.37 -23.57 -8.49
N ARG A 226 -5.74 -22.65 -7.62
CA ARG A 226 -5.37 -21.23 -7.69
C ARG A 226 -4.84 -20.79 -6.32
N ALA A 227 -3.52 -20.78 -6.17
CA ALA A 227 -2.86 -20.50 -4.91
C ALA A 227 -2.29 -19.07 -4.85
N ALA A 228 -2.15 -18.55 -3.65
CA ALA A 228 -1.36 -17.37 -3.35
C ALA A 228 0.12 -17.74 -3.31
N GLY A 229 0.99 -16.94 -3.93
CA GLY A 229 2.43 -17.00 -3.69
C GLY A 229 2.80 -16.35 -2.37
N PHE A 230 4.04 -16.48 -1.95
CA PHE A 230 4.48 -16.04 -0.61
C PHE A 230 4.44 -14.52 -0.41
N LEU A 231 4.66 -13.73 -1.49
CA LEU A 231 4.48 -12.28 -1.42
C LEU A 231 3.01 -11.93 -1.17
N MET A 232 2.10 -12.56 -1.92
CA MET A 232 0.65 -12.40 -1.74
C MET A 232 0.21 -12.83 -0.34
N ASP A 233 0.65 -13.99 0.14
CA ASP A 233 0.33 -14.50 1.48
C ASP A 233 0.78 -13.54 2.57
N LYS A 234 2.02 -13.04 2.48
CA LYS A 234 2.57 -12.08 3.43
C LYS A 234 1.74 -10.79 3.50
N GLU A 235 1.39 -10.24 2.34
CA GLU A 235 0.54 -9.04 2.29
C GLU A 235 -0.83 -9.30 2.93
N LEU A 236 -1.50 -10.40 2.56
CA LEU A 236 -2.80 -10.76 3.11
C LEU A 236 -2.76 -11.00 4.62
N GLU A 237 -1.71 -11.66 5.13
CA GLU A 237 -1.53 -11.91 6.57
C GLU A 237 -1.41 -10.60 7.37
N TYR A 238 -0.55 -9.67 6.91
CA TYR A 238 -0.36 -8.39 7.63
C TYR A 238 -1.60 -7.51 7.59
N PHE A 239 -2.27 -7.42 6.43
CA PHE A 239 -3.52 -6.65 6.34
C PHE A 239 -4.67 -7.30 7.12
N ALA A 240 -4.75 -8.63 7.16
CA ALA A 240 -5.74 -9.31 7.98
C ALA A 240 -5.53 -9.00 9.47
N LYS A 241 -4.28 -9.06 9.97
CA LYS A 241 -3.94 -8.67 11.36
C LYS A 241 -4.35 -7.23 11.68
N ALA A 242 -4.18 -6.30 10.74
CA ALA A 242 -4.51 -4.90 10.96
C ALA A 242 -6.02 -4.59 10.82
N LEU A 243 -6.75 -5.30 9.95
CA LEU A 243 -8.14 -4.95 9.63
C LEU A 243 -9.17 -5.82 10.33
N GLN A 244 -8.85 -7.09 10.59
CA GLN A 244 -9.83 -8.04 11.16
C GLN A 244 -9.70 -8.13 12.69
N GLU A 245 -8.47 -8.18 13.21
CA GLU A 245 -8.22 -8.36 14.65
C GLU A 245 -7.05 -7.45 15.11
N PRO A 246 -7.15 -6.12 14.97
CA PRO A 246 -6.07 -5.24 15.39
C PRO A 246 -5.90 -5.27 16.90
N VAL A 247 -4.66 -5.42 17.35
CA VAL A 247 -4.31 -5.19 18.75
C VAL A 247 -4.38 -3.70 19.03
N LYS A 248 -5.25 -3.29 19.93
CA LYS A 248 -5.45 -1.87 20.29
C LYS A 248 -4.42 -1.38 21.31
N PRO A 249 -4.07 -0.10 21.30
CA PRO A 249 -4.55 0.96 20.42
C PRO A 249 -4.10 0.78 18.96
N PHE A 250 -5.01 0.99 18.01
CA PHE A 250 -4.72 0.98 16.58
C PHE A 250 -4.63 2.40 16.06
N LEU A 251 -3.49 2.74 15.49
CA LEU A 251 -3.17 4.04 14.91
C LEU A 251 -3.16 3.96 13.38
N ALA A 252 -3.90 4.86 12.72
CA ALA A 252 -3.71 5.16 11.32
C ALA A 252 -2.94 6.48 11.15
N ILE A 253 -1.88 6.49 10.35
CA ILE A 253 -1.14 7.67 9.97
C ILE A 253 -1.43 7.93 8.49
N LEU A 254 -2.04 9.06 8.19
CA LEU A 254 -2.43 9.45 6.84
C LEU A 254 -1.77 10.77 6.48
N GLY A 255 -0.98 10.75 5.41
CA GLY A 255 -0.40 11.92 4.77
C GLY A 255 -0.85 12.02 3.31
N GLY A 256 -0.36 13.03 2.60
CA GLY A 256 -0.65 13.23 1.19
C GLY A 256 -1.28 14.58 0.89
N ALA A 257 -1.56 14.83 -0.40
CA ALA A 257 -1.95 16.16 -0.86
C ALA A 257 -3.44 16.48 -0.67
N LYS A 258 -4.35 15.50 -0.89
CA LYS A 258 -5.79 15.74 -0.99
C LYS A 258 -6.60 14.79 -0.14
N ILE A 259 -7.59 15.31 0.59
CA ILE A 259 -8.56 14.54 1.37
C ILE A 259 -9.48 13.75 0.44
N ALA A 260 -9.98 14.40 -0.63
CA ALA A 260 -10.94 13.79 -1.57
C ALA A 260 -10.46 12.44 -2.12
N ASP A 261 -9.16 12.28 -2.35
CA ASP A 261 -8.59 11.05 -2.87
C ASP A 261 -8.53 9.92 -1.81
N LYS A 262 -8.70 10.25 -0.52
CA LYS A 262 -8.58 9.31 0.61
C LYS A 262 -9.85 9.13 1.44
N ILE A 263 -10.96 9.75 1.04
CA ILE A 263 -12.24 9.65 1.78
C ILE A 263 -12.66 8.20 2.05
N PRO A 264 -12.66 7.28 1.07
CA PRO A 264 -13.04 5.89 1.33
C PRO A 264 -12.12 5.23 2.36
N LEU A 265 -10.82 5.51 2.29
CA LEU A 265 -9.81 5.03 3.23
C LEU A 265 -10.07 5.56 4.65
N ILE A 266 -10.22 6.89 4.80
CA ILE A 266 -10.50 7.54 6.08
C ILE A 266 -11.78 6.96 6.69
N THR A 267 -12.85 6.92 5.90
CA THR A 267 -14.18 6.45 6.33
C THR A 267 -14.16 5.00 6.81
N ASN A 268 -13.41 4.12 6.13
CA ASN A 268 -13.29 2.72 6.54
C ASN A 268 -12.40 2.57 7.79
N LEU A 269 -11.26 3.26 7.84
CA LEU A 269 -10.36 3.17 8.99
C LEU A 269 -10.98 3.71 10.27
N LEU A 270 -11.82 4.74 10.22
CA LEU A 270 -12.55 5.26 11.39
C LEU A 270 -13.43 4.21 12.09
N ASN A 271 -13.81 3.12 11.41
CA ASN A 271 -14.54 2.03 12.05
C ASN A 271 -13.64 1.16 12.95
N ASN A 272 -12.33 1.18 12.75
CA ASN A 272 -11.40 0.22 13.36
C ASN A 272 -10.34 0.84 14.25
N VAL A 273 -9.90 2.08 13.94
CA VAL A 273 -8.78 2.73 14.64
C VAL A 273 -9.18 3.34 15.97
N SER A 274 -8.21 3.52 16.87
CA SER A 274 -8.36 4.26 18.12
C SER A 274 -7.90 5.70 17.94
N VAL A 275 -6.89 5.90 17.11
CA VAL A 275 -6.26 7.20 16.85
C VAL A 275 -5.97 7.34 15.36
N MET A 276 -6.12 8.54 14.82
CA MET A 276 -5.75 8.85 13.44
C MET A 276 -4.91 10.13 13.41
N ILE A 277 -3.70 10.04 12.87
CA ILE A 277 -2.88 11.20 12.54
C ILE A 277 -3.19 11.61 11.11
N VAL A 278 -3.56 12.88 10.89
CA VAL A 278 -3.72 13.46 9.56
C VAL A 278 -2.63 14.51 9.37
N ALA A 279 -1.73 14.26 8.44
CA ALA A 279 -0.52 15.06 8.16
C ALA A 279 -0.37 15.37 6.67
N GLY A 280 0.74 15.99 6.31
CA GLY A 280 1.01 16.42 4.92
C GLY A 280 0.04 17.48 4.42
N GLY A 281 -0.09 17.64 3.12
CA GLY A 281 -0.96 18.63 2.48
C GLY A 281 -2.43 18.58 2.91
N MET A 282 -2.93 17.38 3.26
CA MET A 282 -4.29 17.20 3.77
C MET A 282 -4.57 17.98 5.05
N SER A 283 -3.59 18.09 5.94
CA SER A 283 -3.77 18.73 7.24
C SER A 283 -4.12 20.21 7.13
N PHE A 284 -3.65 20.92 6.10
CA PHE A 284 -3.98 22.32 5.89
C PHE A 284 -5.46 22.54 5.59
N THR A 285 -6.08 21.62 4.84
CA THR A 285 -7.52 21.66 4.59
C THR A 285 -8.32 21.46 5.88
N PHE A 286 -7.93 20.46 6.72
CA PHE A 286 -8.55 20.27 8.04
C PHE A 286 -8.42 21.50 8.92
N LEU A 287 -7.21 22.05 9.05
CA LEU A 287 -6.93 23.21 9.93
C LEU A 287 -7.64 24.46 9.45
N LYS A 288 -7.73 24.70 8.14
CA LYS A 288 -8.48 25.83 7.60
C LYS A 288 -9.97 25.71 7.87
N VAL A 289 -10.56 24.53 7.72
CA VAL A 289 -11.99 24.31 7.96
C VAL A 289 -12.33 24.34 9.45
N LEU A 290 -11.53 23.70 10.30
CA LEU A 290 -11.84 23.55 11.71
C LEU A 290 -11.45 24.78 12.54
N ASN A 291 -10.33 25.40 12.23
CA ASN A 291 -9.70 26.45 13.05
C ASN A 291 -9.60 27.79 12.32
N SER A 292 -10.11 27.91 11.09
CA SER A 292 -9.93 29.09 10.22
C SER A 292 -8.46 29.50 10.06
N MET A 293 -7.54 28.51 10.12
CA MET A 293 -6.11 28.76 10.03
C MET A 293 -5.75 29.37 8.67
N GLU A 294 -4.93 30.42 8.67
CA GLU A 294 -4.30 30.94 7.45
C GLU A 294 -3.22 29.94 6.97
N ILE A 295 -3.36 29.47 5.74
CA ILE A 295 -2.50 28.41 5.19
C ILE A 295 -1.54 28.90 4.10
N GLY A 296 -1.48 30.20 3.84
CA GLY A 296 -0.64 30.81 2.80
C GLY A 296 -0.86 30.16 1.43
N LYS A 297 0.24 29.75 0.79
CA LYS A 297 0.24 29.02 -0.49
C LYS A 297 0.16 27.50 -0.33
N SER A 298 -0.09 26.99 0.88
CA SER A 298 -0.20 25.54 1.11
C SER A 298 -1.39 24.95 0.36
N LEU A 299 -1.35 23.63 0.17
CA LEU A 299 -2.40 22.91 -0.56
C LEU A 299 -3.75 23.04 0.16
N PHE A 300 -4.78 23.38 -0.61
CA PHE A 300 -6.15 23.36 -0.18
C PHE A 300 -7.01 22.53 -1.12
N ASP A 301 -7.76 21.59 -0.56
CA ASP A 301 -8.66 20.71 -1.29
C ASP A 301 -10.12 21.15 -1.05
N GLU A 302 -10.68 21.94 -1.95
CA GLU A 302 -12.07 22.46 -1.86
C GLU A 302 -13.10 21.33 -1.73
N LYS A 303 -12.92 20.23 -2.48
CA LYS A 303 -13.82 19.07 -2.42
C LYS A 303 -13.68 18.34 -1.08
N GLY A 304 -12.45 18.17 -0.63
CA GLY A 304 -12.16 17.57 0.67
C GLY A 304 -12.64 18.44 1.84
N ALA A 305 -12.57 19.77 1.72
CA ALA A 305 -13.02 20.70 2.74
C ALA A 305 -14.50 20.50 3.10
N ALA A 306 -15.35 20.26 2.12
CA ALA A 306 -16.76 19.98 2.35
C ALA A 306 -17.02 18.70 3.15
N MET A 307 -16.07 17.75 3.16
CA MET A 307 -16.18 16.45 3.84
C MET A 307 -15.60 16.46 5.26
N VAL A 308 -14.81 17.48 5.62
CA VAL A 308 -14.17 17.54 6.94
C VAL A 308 -15.17 17.48 8.10
N PRO A 309 -16.31 18.22 8.08
CA PRO A 309 -17.29 18.12 9.16
C PRO A 309 -17.87 16.71 9.35
N GLU A 310 -18.16 16.00 8.26
CA GLU A 310 -18.67 14.64 8.28
C GLU A 310 -17.63 13.67 8.84
N ILE A 311 -16.36 13.81 8.42
CA ILE A 311 -15.25 13.00 8.95
C ILE A 311 -15.11 13.20 10.46
N MET A 312 -15.17 14.45 10.94
CA MET A 312 -15.05 14.76 12.37
C MET A 312 -16.25 14.24 13.17
N ALA A 313 -17.47 14.36 12.64
CA ALA A 313 -18.68 13.80 13.27
C ALA A 313 -18.58 12.27 13.39
N LYS A 314 -18.14 11.59 12.33
CA LYS A 314 -17.91 10.14 12.34
C LYS A 314 -16.81 9.74 13.33
N ALA A 315 -15.71 10.50 13.39
CA ALA A 315 -14.64 10.25 14.36
C ALA A 315 -15.16 10.36 15.81
N GLN A 316 -15.99 11.36 16.08
CA GLN A 316 -16.63 11.55 17.39
C GLN A 316 -17.58 10.39 17.70
N GLU A 317 -18.46 9.98 16.77
CA GLU A 317 -19.35 8.83 16.92
C GLU A 317 -18.57 7.55 17.23
N LYS A 318 -17.47 7.30 16.53
CA LYS A 318 -16.61 6.11 16.69
C LYS A 318 -15.60 6.24 17.83
N LYS A 319 -15.56 7.40 18.55
CA LYS A 319 -14.61 7.70 19.63
C LYS A 319 -13.15 7.61 19.16
N VAL A 320 -12.89 8.01 17.93
CA VAL A 320 -11.55 8.08 17.36
C VAL A 320 -10.94 9.45 17.62
N ASN A 321 -9.73 9.49 18.18
CA ASN A 321 -8.98 10.73 18.35
C ASN A 321 -8.25 11.08 17.04
N ILE A 322 -8.61 12.22 16.41
CA ILE A 322 -7.88 12.75 15.24
C ILE A 322 -6.83 13.74 15.73
N ILE A 323 -5.58 13.51 15.39
CA ILE A 323 -4.44 14.36 15.71
C ILE A 323 -4.00 15.11 14.44
N LEU A 324 -3.98 16.43 14.53
CA LEU A 324 -3.50 17.33 13.48
C LEU A 324 -2.16 17.95 13.90
N PRO A 325 -1.28 18.34 12.96
CA PRO A 325 -0.08 19.08 13.31
C PRO A 325 -0.41 20.46 13.89
N VAL A 326 0.44 20.91 14.81
CA VAL A 326 0.29 22.20 15.51
C VAL A 326 1.37 23.21 15.14
N ASP A 327 2.40 22.77 14.42
CA ASP A 327 3.48 23.60 13.90
C ASP A 327 4.04 23.01 12.59
N PHE A 328 4.67 23.88 11.79
CA PHE A 328 5.09 23.56 10.44
C PHE A 328 6.46 24.14 10.13
N VAL A 329 7.19 23.49 9.21
CA VAL A 329 8.34 24.06 8.49
C VAL A 329 7.84 24.55 7.13
N CYS A 330 7.95 25.87 6.92
CA CYS A 330 7.40 26.55 5.76
C CYS A 330 8.51 27.11 4.88
N ALA A 331 8.25 27.22 3.57
CA ALA A 331 9.15 27.92 2.64
C ALA A 331 8.35 28.72 1.59
N ASN A 332 9.02 29.66 0.96
CA ASN A 332 8.44 30.51 -0.09
C ASN A 332 8.30 29.78 -1.44
N LYS A 333 9.05 28.70 -1.67
CA LYS A 333 9.01 27.87 -2.89
C LYS A 333 9.46 26.42 -2.61
N ILE A 334 9.00 25.51 -3.47
CA ILE A 334 9.49 24.13 -3.50
C ILE A 334 10.78 24.10 -4.33
N ASP A 335 11.93 24.18 -3.68
CA ASP A 335 13.24 24.19 -4.29
C ASP A 335 14.22 23.44 -3.36
N LYS A 336 15.36 22.96 -3.92
CA LYS A 336 16.43 22.36 -3.10
C LYS A 336 16.99 23.37 -2.10
N ASN A 337 17.07 24.64 -2.50
CA ASN A 337 17.57 25.74 -1.69
C ASN A 337 16.58 26.91 -1.73
N PRO A 338 15.47 26.85 -1.01
CA PRO A 338 14.55 27.97 -0.91
C PRO A 338 15.24 29.15 -0.20
N GLU A 339 14.90 30.37 -0.62
CA GLU A 339 15.50 31.59 -0.09
C GLU A 339 15.09 31.85 1.37
N ARG A 340 13.86 31.42 1.72
CA ARG A 340 13.29 31.65 3.04
C ARG A 340 12.67 30.35 3.56
N VAL A 341 13.08 29.91 4.77
CA VAL A 341 12.53 28.77 5.51
C VAL A 341 12.26 29.23 6.92
N GLU A 342 11.05 29.00 7.42
CA GLU A 342 10.62 29.40 8.76
C GLU A 342 9.83 28.28 9.44
N SER A 343 9.92 28.24 10.76
CA SER A 343 9.02 27.42 11.58
C SER A 343 7.85 28.28 12.05
N VAL A 344 6.62 27.78 11.87
CA VAL A 344 5.38 28.52 12.12
C VAL A 344 4.47 27.70 13.00
N ASP A 345 3.92 28.30 14.03
CA ASP A 345 2.87 27.73 14.87
C ASP A 345 1.51 27.82 14.15
N ALA A 346 0.68 26.79 14.27
CA ALA A 346 -0.65 26.76 13.64
C ALA A 346 -1.58 27.88 14.10
N LYS A 347 -1.39 28.45 15.33
CA LYS A 347 -2.16 29.59 15.82
C LYS A 347 -1.80 30.88 15.11
N GLN A 348 -0.53 31.05 14.72
CA GLN A 348 -0.07 32.19 13.95
C GLN A 348 -0.50 32.10 12.49
N GLY A 349 -0.69 30.89 11.97
CA GLY A 349 -0.96 30.62 10.59
C GLY A 349 0.28 30.75 9.70
N ILE A 350 0.20 30.22 8.49
CA ILE A 350 1.30 30.28 7.50
C ILE A 350 1.25 31.62 6.76
N PRO A 351 2.37 32.36 6.67
CA PRO A 351 2.43 33.62 5.97
C PRO A 351 1.95 33.49 4.51
N LYS A 352 1.29 34.53 4.00
CA LYS A 352 0.65 34.55 2.67
C LYS A 352 1.57 34.10 1.54
N GLU A 353 2.87 34.44 1.62
CA GLU A 353 3.86 34.13 0.59
C GLU A 353 4.54 32.77 0.78
N MET A 354 4.21 32.02 1.85
CA MET A 354 4.84 30.76 2.20
C MET A 354 3.87 29.58 2.09
N MET A 355 4.42 28.38 2.06
CA MET A 355 3.68 27.12 2.11
C MET A 355 4.32 26.18 3.13
N GLY A 356 3.52 25.39 3.83
CA GLY A 356 3.99 24.35 4.72
C GLY A 356 4.49 23.15 3.92
N LEU A 357 5.71 22.70 4.22
CA LEU A 357 6.38 21.62 3.49
C LEU A 357 6.79 20.44 4.40
N ASP A 358 6.83 20.66 5.71
CA ASP A 358 7.01 19.60 6.72
C ASP A 358 6.32 19.99 8.02
N VAL A 359 6.20 19.06 8.94
CA VAL A 359 5.72 19.31 10.30
C VAL A 359 6.84 19.83 11.20
N GLY A 360 6.50 20.66 12.19
CA GLY A 360 7.45 21.21 13.15
C GLY A 360 7.78 20.24 14.30
N LYS A 361 8.64 20.71 15.20
CA LYS A 361 9.16 19.89 16.31
C LYS A 361 8.09 19.44 17.30
N ILE A 362 7.13 20.31 17.62
CA ILE A 362 6.05 20.00 18.57
C ILE A 362 5.13 18.93 17.99
N SER A 363 4.80 19.06 16.70
CA SER A 363 4.01 18.04 15.99
C SER A 363 4.71 16.69 15.96
N ILE A 364 6.04 16.66 15.74
CA ILE A 364 6.85 15.44 15.77
C ILE A 364 6.75 14.76 17.13
N GLU A 365 6.87 15.51 18.23
CA GLU A 365 6.76 14.97 19.59
C GLU A 365 5.38 14.38 19.87
N ILE A 366 4.32 15.10 19.49
CA ILE A 366 2.93 14.63 19.63
C ILE A 366 2.71 13.34 18.84
N PHE A 367 3.16 13.30 17.58
CA PHE A 367 3.02 12.13 16.72
C PHE A 367 3.82 10.93 17.26
N ALA A 368 5.06 11.17 17.70
CA ALA A 368 5.88 10.15 18.32
C ALA A 368 5.22 9.56 19.58
N GLY A 369 4.59 10.39 20.41
CA GLY A 369 3.82 9.94 21.56
C GLY A 369 2.67 9.01 21.17
N ALA A 370 1.87 9.37 20.16
CA ALA A 370 0.77 8.55 19.66
C ALA A 370 1.27 7.23 19.04
N ILE A 371 2.37 7.28 18.30
CA ILE A 371 3.04 6.10 17.71
C ILE A 371 3.52 5.16 18.83
N CYS A 372 4.20 5.69 19.83
CA CYS A 372 4.73 4.91 20.94
C CYS A 372 3.65 4.18 21.76
N ALA A 373 2.50 4.78 21.92
CA ALA A 373 1.36 4.21 22.66
C ALA A 373 0.62 3.12 21.86
N SER A 374 0.86 2.97 20.58
CA SER A 374 0.09 2.10 19.69
C SER A 374 0.65 0.69 19.59
N LYS A 375 -0.24 -0.29 19.37
CA LYS A 375 0.10 -1.72 19.18
C LYS A 375 -0.09 -2.19 17.73
N THR A 376 -0.96 -1.55 16.99
CA THR A 376 -1.12 -1.72 15.54
C THR A 376 -0.98 -0.37 14.88
N ILE A 377 -0.16 -0.27 13.84
CA ILE A 377 0.10 0.98 13.13
C ILE A 377 0.01 0.71 11.62
N VAL A 378 -0.82 1.50 10.94
CA VAL A 378 -0.86 1.57 9.47
C VAL A 378 -0.46 2.98 9.06
N TRP A 379 0.60 3.10 8.25
CA TRP A 379 1.11 4.37 7.80
C TRP A 379 1.02 4.51 6.27
N ASN A 380 0.27 5.50 5.80
CA ASN A 380 0.07 5.80 4.38
C ASN A 380 0.16 7.29 4.07
N GLY A 381 1.29 7.74 3.60
CA GLY A 381 1.60 9.12 3.23
C GLY A 381 2.55 9.79 4.21
N PRO A 382 3.64 10.40 3.71
CA PRO A 382 4.59 11.15 4.52
C PRO A 382 3.98 12.45 5.04
N PRO A 383 4.44 12.97 6.19
CA PRO A 383 3.99 14.25 6.74
C PRO A 383 4.62 15.47 6.05
N GLY A 384 5.72 15.29 5.34
CA GLY A 384 6.48 16.36 4.68
C GLY A 384 7.00 15.96 3.30
N LEU A 385 7.62 16.91 2.63
CA LEU A 385 8.28 16.75 1.33
C LEU A 385 9.65 16.08 1.51
N PHE A 386 9.64 14.79 1.82
CA PHE A 386 10.81 14.01 2.23
C PHE A 386 11.88 13.87 1.15
N GLU A 387 11.57 14.13 -0.11
CA GLU A 387 12.53 14.15 -1.21
C GLU A 387 13.52 15.31 -1.10
N ASN A 388 13.22 16.32 -0.29
CA ASN A 388 14.10 17.41 0.05
C ASN A 388 14.54 17.27 1.51
N GLU A 389 15.86 17.16 1.75
CA GLU A 389 16.44 17.01 3.09
C GLU A 389 16.02 18.10 4.09
N ARG A 390 15.71 19.31 3.63
CA ARG A 390 15.23 20.41 4.48
C ARG A 390 13.82 20.18 5.04
N PHE A 391 13.03 19.32 4.38
CA PHE A 391 11.63 19.05 4.72
C PHE A 391 11.39 17.57 4.97
N ALA A 392 12.45 16.82 5.26
CA ALA A 392 12.42 15.37 5.49
C ALA A 392 12.38 15.01 6.99
N ASN A 393 12.59 15.97 7.88
CA ASN A 393 12.79 15.71 9.31
C ASN A 393 11.53 15.08 9.95
N GLY A 394 10.33 15.57 9.62
CA GLY A 394 9.08 15.01 10.12
C GLY A 394 8.90 13.54 9.70
N THR A 395 9.19 13.23 8.44
CA THR A 395 9.10 11.86 7.91
C THR A 395 10.13 10.93 8.57
N ARG A 396 11.36 11.40 8.75
CA ARG A 396 12.44 10.64 9.39
C ARG A 396 12.13 10.34 10.85
N ALA A 397 11.73 11.36 11.61
CA ALA A 397 11.38 11.21 13.02
C ALA A 397 10.19 10.27 13.24
N MET A 398 9.16 10.35 12.39
CA MET A 398 8.04 9.42 12.44
C MET A 398 8.48 8.00 12.14
N LEU A 399 9.37 7.79 11.14
CA LEU A 399 9.90 6.46 10.84
C LEU A 399 10.68 5.89 12.03
N GLU A 400 11.52 6.68 12.68
CA GLU A 400 12.24 6.26 13.89
C GLU A 400 11.28 5.86 15.02
N ALA A 401 10.21 6.63 15.23
CA ALA A 401 9.18 6.30 16.21
C ALA A 401 8.45 4.98 15.85
N VAL A 402 8.12 4.75 14.57
CA VAL A 402 7.50 3.51 14.08
C VAL A 402 8.44 2.32 14.25
N ILE A 403 9.73 2.46 13.94
CA ILE A 403 10.75 1.42 14.18
C ILE A 403 10.82 1.10 15.68
N GLY A 404 10.87 2.13 16.54
CA GLY A 404 10.85 1.94 17.98
C GLY A 404 9.59 1.23 18.48
N ALA A 405 8.42 1.52 17.90
CA ALA A 405 7.18 0.79 18.21
C ALA A 405 7.26 -0.68 17.76
N THR A 406 7.82 -0.94 16.58
CA THR A 406 8.04 -2.31 16.08
C THR A 406 8.93 -3.12 17.00
N THR A 407 10.03 -2.53 17.45
CA THR A 407 10.97 -3.17 18.41
C THR A 407 10.30 -3.54 19.74
N ARG A 408 9.27 -2.76 20.15
CA ARG A 408 8.45 -3.05 21.34
C ARG A 408 7.28 -3.99 21.07
N GLY A 409 7.24 -4.64 19.91
CA GLY A 409 6.24 -5.65 19.54
C GLY A 409 4.97 -5.12 18.89
N ALA A 410 4.92 -3.85 18.46
CA ALA A 410 3.81 -3.37 17.66
C ALA A 410 3.82 -3.94 16.25
N THR A 411 2.65 -4.24 15.69
CA THR A 411 2.52 -4.57 14.27
C THR A 411 2.47 -3.29 13.46
N THR A 412 3.47 -3.06 12.62
CA THR A 412 3.63 -1.83 11.84
C THR A 412 3.62 -2.13 10.34
N ILE A 413 2.68 -1.52 9.63
CA ILE A 413 2.48 -1.69 8.19
C ILE A 413 2.67 -0.34 7.51
N VAL A 414 3.67 -0.26 6.64
CA VAL A 414 3.94 0.92 5.81
C VAL A 414 3.37 0.67 4.42
N GLY A 415 2.44 1.51 3.98
CA GLY A 415 1.78 1.41 2.68
C GLY A 415 1.87 2.70 1.87
N GLY A 416 1.62 2.58 0.56
CA GLY A 416 1.73 3.68 -0.38
C GLY A 416 3.14 3.87 -0.95
N GLY A 417 3.21 4.31 -2.20
CA GLY A 417 4.48 4.42 -2.93
C GLY A 417 5.49 5.36 -2.27
N ASP A 418 5.03 6.56 -1.89
CA ASP A 418 5.90 7.59 -1.30
C ASP A 418 6.38 7.18 0.09
N THR A 419 5.50 6.63 0.93
CA THR A 419 5.85 6.18 2.28
C THR A 419 6.84 5.01 2.23
N ALA A 420 6.61 4.04 1.34
CA ALA A 420 7.53 2.92 1.15
C ALA A 420 8.90 3.39 0.62
N THR A 421 8.91 4.39 -0.27
CA THR A 421 10.14 5.01 -0.77
C THR A 421 10.89 5.72 0.35
N ALA A 422 10.21 6.54 1.16
CA ALA A 422 10.81 7.21 2.32
C ALA A 422 11.36 6.20 3.33
N CYS A 423 10.58 5.18 3.66
CA CYS A 423 10.97 4.11 4.58
C CYS A 423 12.28 3.41 4.13
N LYS A 424 12.40 3.15 2.83
CA LYS A 424 13.60 2.56 2.24
C LYS A 424 14.77 3.54 2.21
N GLN A 425 14.53 4.79 1.78
CA GLN A 425 15.56 5.84 1.69
C GLN A 425 16.21 6.11 3.04
N PHE A 426 15.44 6.06 4.13
CA PHE A 426 15.92 6.27 5.49
C PHE A 426 16.31 4.98 6.23
N GLY A 427 16.45 3.85 5.52
CA GLY A 427 16.98 2.60 6.08
C GLY A 427 16.07 1.94 7.13
N GLY A 428 14.75 2.08 6.99
CA GLY A 428 13.76 1.48 7.91
C GLY A 428 12.99 0.29 7.33
N ALA A 429 13.20 -0.07 6.06
CA ALA A 429 12.36 -1.04 5.38
C ALA A 429 12.39 -2.45 5.99
N ASP A 430 13.51 -2.85 6.56
CA ASP A 430 13.74 -4.13 7.26
C ASP A 430 13.51 -4.05 8.79
N LYS A 431 13.20 -2.85 9.31
CA LYS A 431 13.01 -2.58 10.73
C LYS A 431 11.54 -2.38 11.13
N VAL A 432 10.64 -2.35 10.17
CA VAL A 432 9.19 -2.35 10.38
C VAL A 432 8.63 -3.75 10.11
N SER A 433 7.43 -4.07 10.61
CA SER A 433 6.87 -5.41 10.44
C SER A 433 6.60 -5.73 8.97
N HIS A 434 6.11 -4.76 8.20
CA HIS A 434 5.82 -4.93 6.78
C HIS A 434 5.86 -3.62 6.01
N VAL A 435 6.57 -3.62 4.87
CA VAL A 435 6.46 -2.57 3.85
C VAL A 435 5.70 -3.16 2.67
N SER A 436 4.46 -2.68 2.48
CA SER A 436 3.61 -3.20 1.42
C SER A 436 4.12 -2.82 0.03
N THR A 437 4.12 -3.80 -0.85
CA THR A 437 4.44 -3.62 -2.28
C THR A 437 3.21 -3.26 -3.10
N GLY A 438 2.03 -3.28 -2.48
CA GLY A 438 0.73 -3.27 -3.14
C GLY A 438 0.31 -1.94 -3.75
N GLY A 439 0.85 -0.81 -3.28
CA GLY A 439 0.44 0.51 -3.77
C GLY A 439 -1.08 0.70 -3.76
N GLY A 440 -1.71 0.75 -4.94
CA GLY A 440 -3.16 0.87 -5.07
C GLY A 440 -3.96 -0.31 -4.49
N ALA A 441 -3.42 -1.53 -4.56
CA ALA A 441 -4.08 -2.71 -3.98
C ALA A 441 -4.15 -2.62 -2.44
N SER A 442 -3.07 -2.14 -1.80
CA SER A 442 -3.05 -1.91 -0.36
C SER A 442 -4.08 -0.86 0.06
N LEU A 443 -4.21 0.22 -0.72
CA LEU A 443 -5.20 1.26 -0.46
C LEU A 443 -6.62 0.72 -0.58
N GLU A 444 -6.94 0.03 -1.68
CA GLU A 444 -8.28 -0.55 -1.87
C GLU A 444 -8.63 -1.59 -0.79
N LEU A 445 -7.65 -2.36 -0.32
CA LEU A 445 -7.86 -3.29 0.79
C LEU A 445 -8.14 -2.55 2.11
N LEU A 446 -7.39 -1.48 2.40
CA LEU A 446 -7.62 -0.61 3.56
C LEU A 446 -8.95 0.16 3.47
N GLU A 447 -9.46 0.40 2.26
CA GLU A 447 -10.80 0.94 2.01
C GLU A 447 -11.93 -0.09 2.26
N GLY A 448 -11.58 -1.34 2.59
CA GLY A 448 -12.54 -2.43 2.81
C GLY A 448 -13.04 -3.09 1.52
N LYS A 449 -12.39 -2.82 0.38
CA LYS A 449 -12.77 -3.41 -0.90
C LYS A 449 -12.27 -4.84 -1.04
N VAL A 450 -13.08 -5.68 -1.66
CA VAL A 450 -12.65 -7.02 -2.07
C VAL A 450 -11.75 -6.90 -3.30
N LEU A 451 -10.52 -7.40 -3.20
CA LEU A 451 -9.58 -7.40 -4.32
C LEU A 451 -9.90 -8.57 -5.27
N PRO A 452 -10.19 -8.32 -6.56
CA PRO A 452 -10.57 -9.38 -7.51
C PRO A 452 -9.54 -10.50 -7.60
N GLY A 453 -8.24 -10.15 -7.66
CA GLY A 453 -7.16 -11.13 -7.75
C GLY A 453 -6.99 -11.99 -6.49
N VAL A 454 -7.48 -11.53 -5.34
CA VAL A 454 -7.54 -12.31 -4.09
C VAL A 454 -8.80 -13.16 -4.06
N ALA A 455 -9.95 -12.58 -4.40
CA ALA A 455 -11.23 -13.31 -4.44
C ALA A 455 -11.19 -14.50 -5.39
N ALA A 456 -10.45 -14.38 -6.49
CA ALA A 456 -10.29 -15.45 -7.49
C ALA A 456 -9.45 -16.64 -7.01
N LEU A 457 -8.67 -16.53 -5.93
CA LEU A 457 -7.90 -17.65 -5.37
C LEU A 457 -8.80 -18.70 -4.74
N SER A 458 -8.34 -19.96 -4.75
CA SER A 458 -8.98 -21.05 -4.02
C SER A 458 -8.94 -20.78 -2.52
N ASP A 459 -9.96 -21.25 -1.81
CA ASP A 459 -9.96 -21.23 -0.34
C ASP A 459 -9.08 -22.38 0.20
N ALA A 460 -8.51 -22.20 1.41
CA ALA A 460 -7.61 -23.17 2.03
C ALA A 460 -8.33 -24.37 2.61
#